data_58e3cf1ad3e2f2c1c973d1280a20cc6d
#
_entry.id   58e3cf1ad3e2f2c1c973d1280a20cc6d
#
_cell.length_a   1.000
_cell.length_b   1.000
_cell.length_c   1.000
_cell.angle_alpha   90.00
_cell.angle_beta   90.00
_cell.angle_gamma   90.00
#
_symmetry.space_group_name_H-M   'P 1'
#
loop_
_entity.id
_entity.type
_entity.pdbx_description
1 polymer ?
#
loop_
_entity_poly.entity_id
_entity_poly.type
_entity_poly.pdbx_seq_one_letter_code
_entity_poly.pdbx_strand_id
1 'polypeptide(L)'
;MCADFPHVELGPDAWTKTIPKSSASSHHFLKAIQLLEQKSVISSQPDIHFGGNTLFEEMARRIRLAFFRDGLNIAEESVLFDIAGQIDLPVQSIAEHMRNGEAMAAMCRDIELGKQYNIEGSPTYILNEGRQKLYGNLGYKIIEANVNEILHRPENQASWC
;
A
#
# COMPACT_ATOMS: atom_id res chain seq x y z
N MET A 1 16.95 -10.92 -12.08
CA MET A 1 16.01 -10.83 -10.94
C MET A 1 14.55 -10.92 -11.39
N CYS A 2 14.07 -10.13 -12.37
CA CYS A 2 12.65 -10.26 -12.82
C CYS A 2 12.37 -11.52 -13.65
N ALA A 3 13.37 -12.15 -14.26
CA ALA A 3 13.20 -13.41 -15.00
C ALA A 3 12.67 -14.56 -14.13
N ASP A 4 12.93 -14.52 -12.83
CA ASP A 4 12.48 -15.53 -11.87
C ASP A 4 11.04 -15.29 -11.38
N PHE A 5 10.44 -14.16 -11.79
CA PHE A 5 9.10 -13.73 -11.39
C PHE A 5 8.28 -13.31 -12.62
N PRO A 6 7.81 -14.27 -13.44
CA PRO A 6 7.14 -13.98 -14.73
C PRO A 6 5.83 -13.22 -14.59
N HIS A 7 5.26 -13.13 -13.38
CA HIS A 7 4.07 -12.35 -13.06
C HIS A 7 4.36 -10.86 -12.76
N VAL A 8 5.65 -10.48 -12.69
CA VAL A 8 6.06 -9.10 -12.44
C VAL A 8 6.35 -8.42 -13.78
N GLU A 9 5.50 -7.47 -14.15
CA GLU A 9 5.68 -6.65 -15.34
C GLU A 9 6.62 -5.48 -15.02
N LEU A 10 7.81 -5.48 -15.61
CA LEU A 10 8.77 -4.40 -15.49
C LEU A 10 9.10 -3.82 -16.87
N GLY A 11 8.76 -2.57 -17.08
CA GLY A 11 9.11 -1.81 -18.27
C GLY A 11 10.58 -1.33 -18.24
N PRO A 12 11.16 -1.04 -19.42
CA PRO A 12 12.55 -0.61 -19.54
C PRO A 12 12.81 0.80 -18.99
N ASP A 13 11.77 1.60 -18.82
CA ASP A 13 11.86 3.01 -18.47
C ASP A 13 11.81 3.28 -16.95
N ALA A 14 11.34 2.30 -16.17
CA ALA A 14 11.35 2.41 -14.71
C ALA A 14 12.78 2.54 -14.18
N TRP A 15 13.03 3.56 -13.36
CA TRP A 15 14.34 3.93 -12.79
C TRP A 15 15.43 4.31 -13.78
N THR A 16 15.18 4.24 -15.09
CA THR A 16 16.15 4.60 -16.14
C THR A 16 15.84 5.97 -16.75
N LYS A 17 14.61 6.15 -17.24
CA LYS A 17 14.15 7.42 -17.81
C LYS A 17 13.31 8.22 -16.83
N THR A 18 12.47 7.51 -16.05
CA THR A 18 11.59 8.12 -15.07
C THR A 18 12.11 7.82 -13.67
N ILE A 19 12.57 8.86 -12.98
CA ILE A 19 13.05 8.79 -11.60
C ILE A 19 12.23 9.79 -10.79
N PRO A 20 11.11 9.36 -10.16
CA PRO A 20 10.35 10.21 -9.27
C PRO A 20 11.24 10.70 -8.12
N LYS A 21 11.19 11.98 -7.80
CA LYS A 21 11.96 12.54 -6.67
C LYS A 21 11.51 11.98 -5.34
N SER A 22 10.24 11.57 -5.26
CA SER A 22 9.64 10.97 -4.07
C SER A 22 8.38 10.20 -4.44
N SER A 23 8.06 9.15 -3.71
CA SER A 23 6.76 8.47 -3.74
C SER A 23 5.72 9.13 -2.81
N ALA A 24 6.09 10.20 -2.10
CA ALA A 24 5.20 10.85 -1.12
C ALA A 24 3.90 11.37 -1.76
N SER A 25 3.97 11.91 -2.99
CA SER A 25 2.78 12.36 -3.72
C SER A 25 1.78 11.23 -3.94
N SER A 26 2.25 10.06 -4.38
CA SER A 26 1.41 8.87 -4.58
C SER A 26 0.82 8.37 -3.26
N HIS A 27 1.60 8.35 -2.18
CA HIS A 27 1.11 7.96 -0.86
C HIS A 27 0.07 8.95 -0.32
N HIS A 28 0.30 10.24 -0.50
CA HIS A 28 -0.65 11.29 -0.13
C HIS A 28 -1.98 11.14 -0.89
N PHE A 29 -1.90 10.88 -2.20
CA PHE A 29 -3.06 10.60 -3.04
C PHE A 29 -3.82 9.36 -2.59
N LEU A 30 -3.11 8.25 -2.33
CA LEU A 30 -3.72 7.02 -1.81
C LEU A 30 -4.38 7.23 -0.44
N LYS A 31 -3.81 8.08 0.43
CA LYS A 31 -4.44 8.43 1.71
C LYS A 31 -5.76 9.17 1.54
N ALA A 32 -5.85 10.06 0.56
CA ALA A 32 -7.13 10.72 0.24
C ALA A 32 -8.19 9.69 -0.16
N ILE A 33 -7.86 8.72 -1.02
CA ILE A 33 -8.79 7.66 -1.42
C ILE A 33 -9.17 6.76 -0.24
N GLN A 34 -8.21 6.37 0.59
CA GLN A 34 -8.48 5.57 1.79
C GLN A 34 -9.46 6.27 2.75
N LEU A 35 -9.33 7.59 2.91
CA LEU A 35 -10.26 8.38 3.70
C LEU A 35 -11.67 8.39 3.10
N LEU A 36 -11.79 8.46 1.77
CA LEU A 36 -13.10 8.36 1.10
C LEU A 36 -13.75 6.99 1.32
N GLU A 37 -12.96 5.92 1.30
CA GLU A 37 -13.43 4.57 1.61
C GLU A 37 -13.88 4.48 3.08
N GLN A 38 -13.08 4.95 4.03
CA GLN A 38 -13.43 4.99 5.46
C GLN A 38 -14.69 5.80 5.76
N LYS A 39 -14.91 6.89 5.03
CA LYS A 39 -16.10 7.73 5.12
C LYS A 39 -17.30 7.18 4.30
N SER A 40 -17.17 6.01 3.69
CA SER A 40 -18.21 5.39 2.84
C SER A 40 -18.63 6.26 1.64
N VAL A 41 -17.77 7.15 1.17
CA VAL A 41 -17.99 7.92 -0.06
C VAL A 41 -17.76 7.05 -1.29
N ILE A 42 -16.81 6.12 -1.19
CA ILE A 42 -16.57 5.05 -2.16
C ILE A 42 -16.75 3.69 -1.46
N SER A 43 -17.04 2.66 -2.26
CA SER A 43 -17.24 1.30 -1.74
C SER A 43 -15.93 0.70 -1.21
N SER A 44 -15.99 0.08 -0.04
CA SER A 44 -14.94 -0.78 0.52
C SER A 44 -15.13 -2.26 0.15
N GLN A 45 -16.12 -2.57 -0.68
CA GLN A 45 -16.37 -3.96 -1.09
C GLN A 45 -15.50 -4.35 -2.28
N PRO A 46 -14.98 -5.59 -2.29
CA PRO A 46 -14.29 -6.12 -3.45
C PRO A 46 -15.17 -6.10 -4.69
N ASP A 47 -14.60 -5.71 -5.84
CA ASP A 47 -15.28 -5.68 -7.12
C ASP A 47 -14.72 -6.75 -8.06
N ILE A 48 -15.60 -7.55 -8.64
CA ILE A 48 -15.22 -8.61 -9.58
C ILE A 48 -14.56 -8.05 -10.85
N HIS A 49 -14.94 -6.84 -11.28
CA HIS A 49 -14.32 -6.17 -12.43
C HIS A 49 -12.86 -5.79 -12.18
N PHE A 50 -12.47 -5.69 -10.92
CA PHE A 50 -11.08 -5.43 -10.49
C PHE A 50 -10.40 -6.68 -9.92
N GLY A 51 -10.88 -7.86 -10.28
CA GLY A 51 -10.29 -9.11 -9.81
C GLY A 51 -10.43 -9.36 -8.32
N GLY A 52 -11.44 -8.76 -7.69
CA GLY A 52 -11.70 -8.86 -6.25
C GLY A 52 -11.02 -7.80 -5.41
N ASN A 53 -10.37 -6.82 -6.02
CA ASN A 53 -9.83 -5.66 -5.30
C ASN A 53 -10.93 -4.65 -4.96
N THR A 54 -10.76 -3.91 -3.86
CA THR A 54 -11.51 -2.66 -3.62
C THR A 54 -11.02 -1.57 -4.58
N LEU A 55 -11.74 -0.45 -4.68
CA LEU A 55 -11.29 0.71 -5.47
C LEU A 55 -9.93 1.26 -4.99
N PHE A 56 -9.70 1.26 -3.68
CA PHE A 56 -8.42 1.67 -3.09
C PHE A 56 -7.28 0.73 -3.50
N GLU A 57 -7.50 -0.58 -3.39
CA GLU A 57 -6.50 -1.60 -3.76
C GLU A 57 -6.20 -1.57 -5.26
N GLU A 58 -7.23 -1.41 -6.09
CA GLU A 58 -7.07 -1.29 -7.55
C GLU A 58 -6.29 -0.03 -7.91
N MET A 59 -6.57 1.11 -7.27
CA MET A 59 -5.79 2.32 -7.48
C MET A 59 -4.32 2.13 -7.10
N ALA A 60 -4.05 1.51 -5.95
CA ALA A 60 -2.68 1.21 -5.52
C ALA A 60 -1.95 0.29 -6.52
N ARG A 61 -2.65 -0.71 -7.07
CA ARG A 61 -2.14 -1.59 -8.11
C ARG A 61 -1.81 -0.82 -9.38
N ARG A 62 -2.72 0.04 -9.85
CA ARG A 62 -2.53 0.84 -11.06
C ARG A 62 -1.38 1.83 -10.96
N ILE A 63 -1.21 2.50 -9.82
CA ILE A 63 -0.07 3.38 -9.58
C ILE A 63 1.25 2.59 -9.70
N ARG A 64 1.32 1.38 -9.15
CA ARG A 64 2.51 0.53 -9.30
C ARG A 64 2.77 0.15 -10.76
N LEU A 65 1.74 -0.25 -11.50
CA LEU A 65 1.87 -0.59 -12.92
C LEU A 65 2.28 0.64 -13.74
N ALA A 66 1.68 1.80 -13.48
CA ALA A 66 2.04 3.05 -14.14
C ALA A 66 3.54 3.37 -14.01
N PHE A 67 4.13 3.14 -12.84
CA PHE A 67 5.56 3.35 -12.65
C PHE A 67 6.41 2.19 -13.19
N PHE A 68 6.14 0.96 -12.71
CA PHE A 68 7.05 -0.16 -13.00
C PHE A 68 6.92 -0.71 -14.41
N ARG A 69 5.70 -0.74 -14.97
CA ARG A 69 5.45 -1.24 -16.32
C ARG A 69 5.53 -0.14 -17.36
N ASP A 70 4.81 0.98 -17.11
CA ASP A 70 4.58 2.01 -18.11
C ASP A 70 5.58 3.17 -18.04
N GLY A 71 6.43 3.21 -17.01
CA GLY A 71 7.46 4.23 -16.83
C GLY A 71 6.92 5.64 -16.60
N LEU A 72 5.70 5.78 -16.07
CA LEU A 72 5.08 7.07 -15.79
C LEU A 72 5.61 7.68 -14.49
N ASN A 73 5.66 9.02 -14.44
CA ASN A 73 6.09 9.73 -13.25
C ASN A 73 4.95 9.84 -12.23
N ILE A 74 4.88 8.92 -11.31
CA ILE A 74 3.85 8.87 -10.25
C ILE A 74 4.01 9.96 -9.16
N ALA A 75 5.02 10.82 -9.25
CA ALA A 75 5.12 12.03 -8.42
C ALA A 75 4.27 13.18 -8.97
N GLU A 76 3.80 13.10 -10.22
CA GLU A 76 2.96 14.10 -10.86
C GLU A 76 1.48 13.84 -10.57
N GLU A 77 0.81 14.83 -9.98
CA GLU A 77 -0.60 14.72 -9.63
C GLU A 77 -1.49 14.47 -10.85
N SER A 78 -1.18 15.07 -12.00
CA SER A 78 -1.93 14.85 -13.25
C SER A 78 -1.99 13.37 -13.63
N VAL A 79 -0.87 12.66 -13.53
CA VAL A 79 -0.80 11.21 -13.78
C VAL A 79 -1.70 10.43 -12.81
N LEU A 80 -1.69 10.82 -11.53
CA LEU A 80 -2.51 10.16 -10.51
C LEU A 80 -4.01 10.41 -10.74
N PHE A 81 -4.40 11.63 -11.11
CA PHE A 81 -5.78 11.96 -11.43
C PHE A 81 -6.27 11.27 -12.71
N ASP A 82 -5.43 11.15 -13.73
CA ASP A 82 -5.75 10.42 -14.95
C ASP A 82 -6.01 8.94 -14.66
N ILE A 83 -5.19 8.31 -13.82
CA ILE A 83 -5.39 6.92 -13.40
C ILE A 83 -6.70 6.77 -12.61
N ALA A 84 -6.98 7.69 -11.68
CA ALA A 84 -8.21 7.68 -10.88
C ALA A 84 -9.46 7.82 -11.76
N GLY A 85 -9.42 8.68 -12.78
CA GLY A 85 -10.51 8.86 -13.74
C GLY A 85 -10.82 7.61 -14.55
N GLN A 86 -9.82 6.75 -14.82
CA GLN A 86 -10.03 5.48 -15.56
C GLN A 86 -10.82 4.42 -14.77
N ILE A 87 -11.00 4.60 -13.49
CA ILE A 87 -11.77 3.71 -12.61
C ILE A 87 -12.90 4.44 -11.88
N ASP A 88 -13.35 5.55 -12.46
CA ASP A 88 -14.48 6.34 -12.00
C ASP A 88 -14.38 6.81 -10.53
N LEU A 89 -13.16 7.00 -10.00
CA LEU A 89 -12.99 7.58 -8.68
C LEU A 89 -13.40 9.05 -8.65
N PRO A 90 -13.99 9.54 -7.54
CA PRO A 90 -14.47 10.93 -7.43
C PRO A 90 -13.30 11.91 -7.29
N VAL A 91 -12.68 12.29 -8.40
CA VAL A 91 -11.45 13.10 -8.46
C VAL A 91 -11.57 14.42 -7.70
N GLN A 92 -12.75 15.05 -7.68
CA GLN A 92 -12.97 16.30 -6.96
C GLN A 92 -12.87 16.09 -5.44
N SER A 93 -13.47 15.01 -4.93
CA SER A 93 -13.41 14.66 -3.51
C SER A 93 -12.00 14.26 -3.09
N ILE A 94 -11.24 13.57 -3.95
CA ILE A 94 -9.83 13.27 -3.71
C ILE A 94 -9.04 14.57 -3.58
N ALA A 95 -9.18 15.48 -4.55
CA ALA A 95 -8.49 16.76 -4.53
C ALA A 95 -8.84 17.61 -3.30
N GLU A 96 -10.09 17.54 -2.81
CA GLU A 96 -10.52 18.22 -1.60
C GLU A 96 -9.80 17.68 -0.37
N HIS A 97 -9.75 16.34 -0.17
CA HIS A 97 -9.08 15.71 0.96
C HIS A 97 -7.56 15.92 0.95
N MET A 98 -6.97 16.09 -0.23
CA MET A 98 -5.56 16.48 -0.34
C MET A 98 -5.34 17.94 0.09
N ARG A 99 -6.21 18.87 -0.36
CA ARG A 99 -6.05 20.30 -0.11
C ARG A 99 -6.44 20.73 1.30
N ASN A 100 -7.41 20.07 1.92
CA ASN A 100 -7.85 20.43 3.28
C ASN A 100 -6.92 19.91 4.38
N GLY A 101 -5.88 19.13 4.02
CA GLY A 101 -4.88 18.61 4.94
C GLY A 101 -5.24 17.27 5.59
N GLU A 102 -6.44 16.72 5.41
CA GLU A 102 -6.85 15.45 6.03
C GLU A 102 -5.96 14.27 5.57
N ALA A 103 -5.69 14.19 4.26
CA ALA A 103 -4.81 13.14 3.71
C ALA A 103 -3.38 13.28 4.23
N MET A 104 -2.87 14.50 4.34
CA MET A 104 -1.54 14.76 4.91
C MET A 104 -1.47 14.35 6.38
N ALA A 105 -2.48 14.73 7.18
CA ALA A 105 -2.55 14.33 8.59
C ALA A 105 -2.62 12.81 8.75
N ALA A 106 -3.35 12.11 7.87
CA ALA A 106 -3.40 10.65 7.87
C ALA A 106 -2.03 10.03 7.53
N MET A 107 -1.31 10.58 6.55
CA MET A 107 0.03 10.12 6.20
C MET A 107 1.04 10.36 7.34
N CYS A 108 0.96 11.49 8.03
CA CYS A 108 1.80 11.75 9.21
C CYS A 108 1.55 10.74 10.33
N ARG A 109 0.30 10.36 10.58
CA ARG A 109 -0.01 9.31 11.56
C ARG A 109 0.60 7.97 11.20
N ASP A 110 0.63 7.59 9.93
CA ASP A 110 1.31 6.35 9.50
C ASP A 110 2.82 6.40 9.76
N ILE A 111 3.44 7.57 9.53
CA ILE A 111 4.87 7.77 9.81
C ILE A 111 5.14 7.66 11.32
N GLU A 112 4.28 8.24 12.15
CA GLU A 112 4.37 8.13 13.61
C GLU A 112 4.21 6.68 14.07
N LEU A 113 3.23 5.96 13.52
CA LEU A 113 3.03 4.54 13.80
C LEU A 113 4.24 3.70 13.38
N GLY A 114 4.82 4.00 12.21
CA GLY A 114 6.06 3.37 11.75
C GLY A 114 7.21 3.56 12.74
N LYS A 115 7.34 4.76 13.31
CA LYS A 115 8.34 5.04 14.35
C LYS A 115 8.04 4.30 15.66
N GLN A 116 6.78 4.28 16.08
CA GLN A 116 6.33 3.57 17.28
C GLN A 116 6.69 2.08 17.22
N TYR A 117 6.49 1.45 16.06
CA TYR A 117 6.86 0.05 15.86
C TYR A 117 8.30 -0.17 15.41
N ASN A 118 9.11 0.90 15.36
CA ASN A 118 10.49 0.86 14.92
C ASN A 118 10.67 0.13 13.57
N ILE A 119 9.89 0.55 12.56
CA ILE A 119 9.93 -0.04 11.21
C ILE A 119 11.13 0.53 10.47
N GLU A 120 12.12 -0.32 10.19
CA GLU A 120 13.38 0.05 9.54
C GLU A 120 13.37 -0.20 8.04
N GLY A 121 12.41 -0.97 7.54
CA GLY A 121 12.34 -1.29 6.13
C GLY A 121 11.11 -2.11 5.74
N SER A 122 11.02 -2.44 4.45
CA SER A 122 9.89 -3.13 3.86
C SER A 122 10.37 -4.39 3.13
N PRO A 123 9.62 -5.49 3.23
CA PRO A 123 8.40 -5.68 4.01
C PRO A 123 8.66 -5.85 5.51
N THR A 124 7.78 -5.33 6.35
CA THR A 124 7.73 -5.59 7.78
C THR A 124 6.32 -5.96 8.18
N TYR A 125 6.16 -7.06 8.90
CA TYR A 125 4.87 -7.53 9.42
C TYR A 125 4.87 -7.32 10.93
N ILE A 126 3.91 -6.54 11.40
CA ILE A 126 3.67 -6.29 12.82
C ILE A 126 2.44 -7.10 13.23
N LEU A 127 2.62 -8.01 14.16
CA LEU A 127 1.57 -8.90 14.62
C LEU A 127 1.31 -8.66 16.10
N ASN A 128 0.04 -8.84 16.51
CA ASN A 128 -0.39 -8.77 17.90
C ASN A 128 0.08 -7.47 18.58
N GLU A 129 -0.30 -6.32 17.98
CA GLU A 129 -0.04 -4.96 18.51
C GLU A 129 1.45 -4.66 18.78
N GLY A 130 2.33 -5.22 17.96
CA GLY A 130 3.77 -5.02 18.08
C GLY A 130 4.51 -6.08 18.90
N ARG A 131 3.81 -7.07 19.46
CA ARG A 131 4.43 -8.16 20.23
C ARG A 131 5.33 -9.04 19.38
N GLN A 132 4.98 -9.23 18.11
CA GLN A 132 5.81 -9.94 17.15
C GLN A 132 6.11 -9.04 15.95
N LYS A 133 7.36 -9.02 15.53
CA LYS A 133 7.84 -8.27 14.36
C LYS A 133 8.60 -9.21 13.45
N LEU A 134 8.13 -9.36 12.21
CA LEU A 134 8.78 -10.14 11.18
C LEU A 134 9.30 -9.19 10.10
N TYR A 135 10.58 -9.23 9.79
CA TYR A 135 11.23 -8.32 8.85
C TYR A 135 11.86 -9.06 7.68
N GLY A 136 11.73 -8.47 6.49
CA GLY A 136 12.35 -8.96 5.27
C GLY A 136 11.46 -9.90 4.45
N ASN A 137 12.03 -10.43 3.37
CA ASN A 137 11.35 -11.35 2.48
C ASN A 137 11.33 -12.77 3.08
N LEU A 138 10.35 -13.01 3.91
CA LEU A 138 10.19 -14.27 4.63
C LEU A 138 9.38 -15.28 3.82
N GLY A 139 9.71 -16.56 3.95
CA GLY A 139 8.91 -17.63 3.39
C GLY A 139 7.51 -17.69 4.01
N TYR A 140 6.49 -17.99 3.19
CA TYR A 140 5.09 -18.06 3.61
C TYR A 140 4.88 -18.87 4.91
N LYS A 141 5.53 -20.03 5.04
CA LYS A 141 5.39 -20.88 6.23
C LYS A 141 5.81 -20.22 7.54
N ILE A 142 6.76 -19.28 7.51
CA ILE A 142 7.18 -18.54 8.71
C ILE A 142 6.08 -17.57 9.12
N ILE A 143 5.50 -16.87 8.14
CA ILE A 143 4.39 -15.93 8.39
C ILE A 143 3.19 -16.69 8.91
N GLU A 144 2.81 -17.79 8.24
CA GLU A 144 1.69 -18.66 8.61
C GLU A 144 1.84 -19.23 10.04
N ALA A 145 3.04 -19.72 10.41
CA ALA A 145 3.30 -20.23 11.75
C ALA A 145 3.09 -19.16 12.83
N ASN A 146 3.58 -17.94 12.61
CA ASN A 146 3.39 -16.84 13.55
C ASN A 146 1.92 -16.41 13.67
N VAL A 147 1.19 -16.37 12.56
CA VAL A 147 -0.24 -16.05 12.56
C VAL A 147 -1.02 -17.15 13.30
N ASN A 148 -0.74 -18.42 13.02
CA ASN A 148 -1.38 -19.55 13.68
C ASN A 148 -1.13 -19.55 15.19
N GLU A 149 0.07 -19.21 15.64
CA GLU A 149 0.38 -19.09 17.05
C GLU A 149 -0.47 -18.03 17.75
N ILE A 150 -0.70 -16.89 17.08
CA ILE A 150 -1.55 -15.82 17.64
C ILE A 150 -3.02 -16.27 17.70
N LEU A 151 -3.51 -16.94 16.65
CA LEU A 151 -4.91 -17.35 16.54
C LEU A 151 -5.25 -18.49 17.51
N HIS A 152 -4.38 -19.47 17.67
CA HIS A 152 -4.65 -20.67 18.43
C HIS A 152 -4.17 -20.63 19.88
N ARG A 153 -3.38 -19.60 20.27
CA ARG A 153 -2.84 -19.40 21.63
C ARG A 153 -2.51 -20.73 22.29
N PRO A 154 -1.41 -21.42 21.89
CA PRO A 154 -1.08 -22.72 22.46
C PRO A 154 -0.95 -22.56 23.97
N GLU A 155 -1.83 -23.25 24.71
CA GLU A 155 -1.82 -23.24 26.19
C GLU A 155 -0.49 -23.87 26.63
N ASN A 156 0.23 -23.17 27.50
CA ASN A 156 1.43 -23.65 28.19
C ASN A 156 2.72 -23.87 27.40
N GLN A 157 2.88 -23.27 26.23
CA GLN A 157 4.18 -23.24 25.54
C GLN A 157 4.82 -21.85 25.67
N ALA A 158 5.35 -21.53 26.85
CA ALA A 158 6.27 -20.42 26.97
C ALA A 158 7.65 -20.85 26.44
N SER A 159 8.16 -20.15 25.42
CA SER A 159 9.59 -20.25 25.11
C SER A 159 10.35 -19.55 26.23
N TRP A 160 11.05 -20.29 27.01
CA TRP A 160 11.97 -19.77 28.02
C TRP A 160 13.28 -19.42 27.33
N CYS A 161 13.61 -18.13 27.26
CA CYS A 161 14.95 -17.64 27.00
C CYS A 161 15.53 -17.10 28.29
#